data_2d11fb0e09f09714e8a05a7e455ce92b
#
_entry.id   2d11fb0e09f09714e8a05a7e455ce92b
#
_cell.length_a   1.000
_cell.length_b   1.000
_cell.length_c   1.000
_cell.angle_alpha   90.00
_cell.angle_beta   90.00
_cell.angle_gamma   90.00
#
_symmetry.space_group_name_H-M   'P 1'
#
loop_
_entity.id
_entity.type
_entity.pdbx_description
1 polymer ?
#
loop_
_entity_poly.entity_id
_entity_poly.type
_entity_poly.pdbx_seq_one_letter_code
_entity_poly.pdbx_strand_id
1 'polypeptide(L)' 'MKQYWNWKSYQIAWQVEKQDEEAKNSEIAIVLIHGFGACKDHWRFNQINLSSIAPCYALDLVGFGESSKPNSQLLY' A
#
# COMPACT_ATOMS: atom_id res chain seq x y z
N MET A 1 0.40 -10.52 -2.98
CA MET A 1 -1.04 -10.82 -2.90
C MET A 1 -1.82 -9.55 -2.71
N LYS A 2 -2.86 -9.37 -3.52
CA LYS A 2 -3.71 -8.18 -3.44
C LYS A 2 -4.71 -8.33 -2.33
N GLN A 3 -4.87 -7.30 -1.53
CA GLN A 3 -5.84 -7.25 -0.45
C GLN A 3 -6.58 -5.91 -0.51
N TYR A 4 -7.74 -5.87 0.10
CA TYR A 4 -8.59 -4.68 0.11
C TYR A 4 -9.02 -4.37 1.52
N TRP A 5 -9.09 -3.08 1.81
CA TRP A 5 -9.55 -2.55 3.08
C TRP A 5 -10.66 -1.53 2.81
N ASN A 6 -11.75 -1.64 3.56
CA ASN A 6 -12.87 -0.71 3.41
C ASN A 6 -12.63 0.52 4.28
N TRP A 7 -12.62 1.69 3.64
CA TRP A 7 -12.45 2.96 4.31
C TRP A 7 -13.53 3.92 3.81
N LYS A 8 -14.45 4.34 4.70
CA LYS A 8 -15.54 5.28 4.37
C LYS A 8 -16.30 4.86 3.10
N SER A 9 -16.65 3.59 2.99
CA SER A 9 -17.35 3.00 1.85
C SER A 9 -16.51 2.86 0.58
N TYR A 10 -15.21 3.18 0.63
CA TYR A 10 -14.29 2.96 -0.49
C TYR A 10 -13.43 1.74 -0.21
N GLN A 11 -13.05 1.04 -1.26
CA GLN A 11 -12.09 -0.05 -1.16
C GLN A 11 -10.69 0.48 -1.44
N ILE A 12 -9.78 0.20 -0.52
CA ILE A 12 -8.37 0.57 -0.65
C ILE A 12 -7.57 -0.70 -0.94
N ALA A 13 -6.98 -0.78 -2.12
CA ALA A 13 -6.12 -1.91 -2.47
C ALA A 13 -4.75 -1.73 -1.82
N TRP A 14 -4.22 -2.80 -1.25
CA TRP A 14 -2.91 -2.76 -0.60
C TRP A 14 -2.21 -4.10 -0.72
N GLN A 15 -0.92 -4.09 -0.49
CA GLN A 15 -0.12 -5.31 -0.46
C GLN A 15 0.99 -5.15 0.57
N VAL A 16 1.42 -6.27 1.14
CA VAL A 16 2.46 -6.29 2.15
C VAL A 16 3.55 -7.28 1.75
N GLU A 17 4.79 -6.91 2.04
CA GLU A 17 5.94 -7.79 1.90
C GLU A 17 6.64 -7.94 3.25
N LYS A 18 6.99 -9.16 3.63
CA LYS A 18 7.69 -9.52 4.86
C LYS A 18 8.62 -10.67 4.53
N GLN A 19 9.93 -10.40 4.49
CA GLN A 19 10.86 -11.42 3.99
C GLN A 19 11.20 -12.51 5.00
N ASP A 20 11.38 -12.15 6.27
CA ASP A 20 11.85 -13.10 7.27
C ASP A 20 11.18 -12.89 8.63
N GLU A 21 11.55 -13.74 9.59
CA GLU A 21 10.96 -13.68 10.93
C GLU A 21 11.32 -12.40 11.67
N GLU A 22 12.50 -11.86 11.46
CA GLU A 22 12.88 -10.59 12.10
C GLU A 22 11.99 -9.46 11.62
N ALA A 23 11.76 -9.39 10.31
CA ALA A 23 10.86 -8.38 9.74
C ALA A 23 9.44 -8.56 10.25
N LYS A 24 8.95 -9.83 10.28
CA LYS A 24 7.59 -10.13 10.75
C LYS A 24 7.39 -9.74 12.21
N ASN A 25 8.43 -9.83 13.04
CA ASN A 25 8.35 -9.56 14.46
C ASN A 25 8.74 -8.13 14.82
N SER A 26 9.01 -7.29 13.85
CA SER A 26 9.34 -5.89 14.07
C SER A 26 8.17 -5.17 14.74
N GLU A 27 8.48 -4.29 15.67
CA GLU A 27 7.48 -3.43 16.33
C GLU A 27 7.05 -2.26 15.44
N ILE A 28 7.75 -2.05 14.33
CA ILE A 28 7.42 -0.99 13.38
C ILE A 28 7.00 -1.60 12.06
N ALA A 29 6.33 -0.81 11.25
CA ALA A 29 5.98 -1.16 9.87
C ALA A 29 6.32 0.02 8.98
N ILE A 30 6.64 -0.28 7.72
CA ILE A 30 6.93 0.73 6.72
C ILE A 30 5.69 0.85 5.83
N VAL A 31 5.23 2.07 5.58
CA VAL A 31 4.10 2.33 4.69
C VAL A 31 4.58 3.23 3.56
N LEU A 32 4.39 2.75 2.33
CA LEU A 32 4.81 3.47 1.13
C LEU A 32 3.57 4.09 0.45
N ILE A 33 3.60 5.41 0.32
CA ILE A 33 2.49 6.17 -0.27
C ILE A 33 2.96 6.71 -1.63
N HIS A 34 2.22 6.34 -2.68
CA HIS A 34 2.57 6.78 -4.04
C HIS A 34 2.18 8.25 -4.27
N GLY A 35 2.74 8.85 -5.33
CA GLY A 35 2.39 10.19 -5.74
C GLY A 35 1.16 10.24 -6.64
N PHE A 36 0.72 11.43 -6.99
CA PHE A 36 -0.42 11.65 -7.88
C PHE A 36 -0.16 11.01 -9.23
N GLY A 37 -1.16 10.28 -9.72
CA GLY A 37 -1.05 9.62 -11.03
C GLY A 37 -0.28 8.31 -11.01
N ALA A 38 0.21 7.87 -9.84
CA ALA A 38 0.91 6.60 -9.70
C ALA A 38 0.01 5.55 -9.03
N CYS A 39 0.60 4.50 -8.51
CA CYS A 39 -0.11 3.45 -7.78
C CYS A 39 0.88 2.69 -6.90
N LYS A 40 0.37 1.74 -6.09
CA LYS A 40 1.22 0.98 -5.17
C LYS A 40 2.35 0.22 -5.88
N ASP A 41 2.15 -0.18 -7.13
CA ASP A 41 3.16 -0.92 -7.88
C ASP A 41 4.38 -0.07 -8.22
N HIS A 42 4.28 1.24 -8.09
CA HIS A 42 5.43 2.14 -8.23
C HIS A 42 6.55 1.77 -7.24
N TRP A 43 6.18 1.21 -6.10
CA TRP A 43 7.11 0.88 -5.03
C TRP A 43 7.60 -0.57 -5.05
N ARG A 44 7.29 -1.35 -6.08
CA ARG A 44 7.52 -2.80 -6.07
C ARG A 44 8.95 -3.20 -5.72
N PHE A 45 9.94 -2.49 -6.24
CA PHE A 45 11.34 -2.80 -5.93
C PHE A 45 11.74 -2.33 -4.55
N ASN A 46 11.30 -1.14 -4.16
CA ASN A 46 11.58 -0.60 -2.83
C ASN A 46 10.92 -1.46 -1.75
N GLN A 47 9.71 -1.93 -2.00
CA GLN A 47 8.95 -2.74 -1.05
C GLN A 47 9.69 -4.05 -0.75
N ILE A 48 10.20 -4.72 -1.77
CA ILE A 48 10.95 -5.96 -1.60
C ILE A 48 12.23 -5.69 -0.80
N ASN A 49 12.97 -4.66 -1.14
CA ASN A 49 14.22 -4.34 -0.46
C ASN A 49 14.00 -3.96 1.01
N LEU A 50 12.96 -3.20 1.31
CA LEU A 50 12.68 -2.75 2.66
C LEU A 50 12.03 -3.83 3.53
N SER A 51 11.46 -4.85 2.90
CA SER A 51 10.73 -5.90 3.61
C SER A 51 11.63 -6.78 4.47
N SER A 52 12.95 -6.71 4.30
CA SER A 52 13.90 -7.40 5.16
C SER A 52 14.08 -6.71 6.51
N ILE A 53 13.68 -5.45 6.62
CA ILE A 53 13.83 -4.65 7.84
C ILE A 53 12.55 -4.75 8.68
N ALA A 54 11.39 -4.62 8.04
CA ALA A 54 10.09 -4.59 8.71
C ALA A 54 9.01 -4.92 7.69
N PRO A 55 7.79 -5.29 8.12
CA PRO A 55 6.69 -5.42 7.18
C PRO A 55 6.52 -4.12 6.40
N CYS A 56 6.47 -4.24 5.07
CA CYS A 56 6.45 -3.09 4.19
C CYS A 56 5.13 -3.10 3.41
N TYR A 57 4.28 -2.14 3.67
CA TYR A 57 2.95 -2.00 3.10
C TYR A 57 2.97 -0.95 1.99
N ALA A 58 2.32 -1.26 0.89
CA ALA A 58 2.08 -0.30 -0.18
C ALA A 58 0.59 -0.30 -0.48
N LEU A 59 0.00 0.87 -0.65
CA LEU A 59 -1.43 0.99 -0.90
C LEU A 59 -1.70 1.91 -2.08
N ASP A 60 -2.85 1.69 -2.72
CA ASP A 60 -3.36 2.60 -3.74
C ASP A 60 -4.27 3.61 -3.07
N LEU A 61 -3.97 4.89 -3.20
CA LEU A 61 -4.84 5.95 -2.71
C LEU A 61 -6.18 5.89 -3.45
N VAL A 62 -7.25 6.34 -2.79
CA VAL A 62 -8.56 6.40 -3.42
C VAL A 62 -8.47 7.22 -4.70
N GLY A 63 -8.98 6.69 -5.80
CA GLY A 63 -8.90 7.30 -7.12
C GLY A 63 -7.77 6.76 -7.98
N PHE A 64 -6.92 5.90 -7.45
CA PHE A 64 -5.74 5.40 -8.16
C PHE A 64 -5.65 3.88 -8.11
N GLY A 65 -4.93 3.32 -9.08
CA GLY A 65 -4.64 1.91 -9.13
C GLY A 65 -5.91 1.05 -9.06
N GLU A 66 -5.90 0.09 -8.13
CA GLU A 66 -7.01 -0.84 -7.95
C GLU A 66 -7.97 -0.44 -6.84
N SER A 67 -7.73 0.70 -6.19
CA SER A 67 -8.65 1.24 -5.21
C SER A 67 -9.88 1.85 -5.88
N SER A 68 -10.92 2.11 -5.10
CA SER A 68 -12.16 2.74 -5.60
C SER A 68 -11.85 4.04 -6.32
N LYS A 69 -12.61 4.32 -7.38
CA LYS A 69 -12.44 5.53 -8.19
C LYS A 69 -13.74 6.32 -8.22
N PRO A 70 -14.04 7.03 -7.13
CA PRO A 70 -15.28 7.83 -7.09
C PRO A 70 -15.19 9.02 -8.04
N ASN A 71 -16.37 9.49 -8.45
CA ASN A 71 -16.48 10.62 -9.37
C ASN A 71 -16.29 11.97 -8.68
N SER A 72 -16.00 11.98 -7.40
CA SER A 72 -15.89 13.23 -6.64
C SER A 72 -14.51 13.82 -6.78
N GLN A 73 -14.45 15.08 -7.19
CA GLN A 73 -13.19 15.83 -7.22
C GLN A 73 -12.85 16.45 -5.87
N LEU A 74 -13.73 16.30 -4.89
CA LEU A 74 -13.57 16.92 -3.58
C LEU A 74 -12.85 16.00 -2.58
N LEU A 75 -12.49 14.79 -2.98
CA LEU A 75 -11.89 13.82 -2.10
C LEU A 75 -10.46 14.19 -1.67
N TYR A 76 -9.71 14.79 -2.56
CA TYR A 76 -8.33 15.20 -2.32
C TYR A 76 -8.12 16.68 -2.50
#